data_0fff75dfc06907bb7a3ea7f8551dc204
#
_entry.id   0fff75dfc06907bb7a3ea7f8551dc204
#
_cell.length_a   1.000
_cell.length_b   1.000
_cell.length_c   1.000
_cell.angle_alpha   90.00
_cell.angle_beta   90.00
_cell.angle_gamma   90.00
#
_symmetry.space_group_name_H-M   'P 1'
#
loop_
_entity.id
_entity.type
_entity.pdbx_description
1 polymer ?
#
loop_
_entity_poly.entity_id
_entity_poly.type
_entity_poly.pdbx_seq_one_letter_code
_entity_poly.pdbx_strand_id
1 'polypeptide(L)'
;VASREYWAKLIALAEKHDFKIFADECYSEIYRDTPPMGALEAAVAAGCDPERVVVFHSLSKRSNLPGLRSGFVASGPKNIKEIRQLRAYAGAPVAMPIQRVSERVWSDEDHVVANRAMYQDKFDDADAIFAGVNSYTSPEAGFFLWLPVEDGEQAALKLWQETGVRVLPGAYLSRPDPAGDPGSGYIRVALVAPKDETQRGLTLIRDCLYT
;
A
#
# COMPACT_ATOMS: atom_id res chain seq x y z
N VAL A 1 -3.32 -3.70 -7.93
CA VAL A 1 -2.09 -4.51 -7.94
C VAL A 1 -1.44 -4.42 -9.33
N ALA A 2 -0.10 -4.35 -9.39
CA ALA A 2 0.63 -4.34 -10.64
C ALA A 2 0.60 -5.75 -11.27
N SER A 3 0.08 -5.85 -12.51
CA SER A 3 0.02 -7.12 -13.23
C SER A 3 1.38 -7.52 -13.83
N ARG A 4 1.50 -8.77 -14.26
CA ARG A 4 2.68 -9.26 -15.00
C ARG A 4 2.93 -8.43 -16.27
N GLU A 5 1.88 -8.08 -16.99
CA GLU A 5 1.95 -7.27 -18.21
C GLU A 5 2.39 -5.84 -17.92
N TYR A 6 1.93 -5.28 -16.79
CA TYR A 6 2.38 -3.95 -16.34
C TYR A 6 3.89 -3.96 -16.08
N TRP A 7 4.39 -4.94 -15.30
CA TRP A 7 5.82 -5.06 -15.03
C TRP A 7 6.63 -5.26 -16.31
N ALA A 8 6.19 -6.12 -17.24
CA ALA A 8 6.89 -6.35 -18.50
C ALA A 8 7.01 -5.05 -19.33
N LYS A 9 5.93 -4.27 -19.43
CA LYS A 9 5.95 -2.96 -20.11
C LYS A 9 6.86 -1.95 -19.43
N LEU A 10 6.79 -1.85 -18.11
CA LEU A 10 7.61 -0.91 -17.34
C LEU A 10 9.10 -1.24 -17.44
N ILE A 11 9.47 -2.51 -17.34
CA ILE A 11 10.86 -2.98 -17.49
C ILE A 11 11.37 -2.66 -18.91
N ALA A 12 10.61 -2.97 -19.94
CA ALA A 12 10.99 -2.65 -21.33
C ALA A 12 11.20 -1.14 -21.56
N LEU A 13 10.36 -0.29 -20.93
CA LEU A 13 10.52 1.16 -20.97
C LEU A 13 11.79 1.60 -20.21
N ALA A 14 12.06 1.00 -19.05
CA ALA A 14 13.23 1.30 -18.24
C ALA A 14 14.53 0.96 -18.99
N GLU A 15 14.55 -0.16 -19.71
CA GLU A 15 15.68 -0.52 -20.56
C GLU A 15 15.83 0.43 -21.75
N LYS A 16 14.74 0.72 -22.45
CA LYS A 16 14.74 1.60 -23.63
C LYS A 16 15.18 3.03 -23.30
N HIS A 17 14.78 3.57 -22.15
CA HIS A 17 15.00 4.96 -21.77
C HIS A 17 16.04 5.15 -20.68
N ASP A 18 16.74 4.09 -20.29
CA ASP A 18 17.83 4.07 -19.30
C ASP A 18 17.46 4.70 -17.95
N PHE A 19 16.33 4.31 -17.36
CA PHE A 19 15.96 4.68 -16.00
C PHE A 19 15.91 3.49 -15.07
N LYS A 20 15.96 3.75 -13.75
CA LYS A 20 15.78 2.75 -12.69
C LYS A 20 14.34 2.75 -12.17
N ILE A 21 13.85 1.58 -11.81
CA ILE A 21 12.55 1.38 -11.19
C ILE A 21 12.74 1.29 -9.68
N PHE A 22 12.09 2.18 -8.93
CA PHE A 22 12.01 2.10 -7.47
C PHE A 22 10.62 1.57 -7.10
N ALA A 23 10.56 0.33 -6.62
CA ALA A 23 9.33 -0.35 -6.26
C ALA A 23 9.13 -0.35 -4.74
N ASP A 24 8.11 0.36 -4.26
CA ASP A 24 7.68 0.29 -2.87
C ASP A 24 6.71 -0.89 -2.70
N GLU A 25 7.22 -1.99 -2.15
CA GLU A 25 6.47 -3.24 -1.93
C GLU A 25 6.05 -3.41 -0.46
N CYS A 26 5.95 -2.32 0.30
CA CYS A 26 5.61 -2.39 1.72
C CYS A 26 4.25 -3.04 2.02
N TYR A 27 3.36 -3.14 1.04
CA TYR A 27 2.03 -3.76 1.16
C TYR A 27 1.91 -5.15 0.54
N SER A 28 2.99 -5.72 0.01
CA SER A 28 2.98 -6.98 -0.76
C SER A 28 2.37 -8.17 0.00
N GLU A 29 2.41 -8.15 1.34
CA GLU A 29 1.88 -9.22 2.18
C GLU A 29 0.40 -9.06 2.56
N ILE A 30 -0.24 -7.94 2.21
CA ILE A 30 -1.66 -7.70 2.48
C ILE A 30 -2.42 -7.77 1.16
N TYR A 31 -2.86 -8.97 0.81
CA TYR A 31 -3.62 -9.26 -0.41
C TYR A 31 -4.80 -10.17 -0.10
N ARG A 32 -5.78 -10.25 -1.00
CA ARG A 32 -6.97 -11.11 -0.82
C ARG A 32 -6.69 -12.53 -1.27
N ASP A 33 -6.61 -12.77 -2.57
CA ASP A 33 -6.60 -14.12 -3.14
C ASP A 33 -5.23 -14.51 -3.67
N THR A 34 -4.58 -13.60 -4.39
CA THR A 34 -3.33 -13.90 -5.09
C THR A 34 -2.21 -12.96 -4.63
N PRO A 35 -1.05 -13.50 -4.24
CA PRO A 35 0.10 -12.67 -3.92
C PRO A 35 0.49 -11.79 -5.12
N PRO A 36 0.76 -10.50 -4.91
CA PRO A 36 1.24 -9.63 -5.98
C PRO A 36 2.62 -10.06 -6.46
N MET A 37 2.87 -10.00 -7.76
CA MET A 37 4.19 -10.24 -8.33
C MET A 37 5.16 -9.15 -7.89
N GLY A 38 6.31 -9.53 -7.34
CA GLY A 38 7.37 -8.59 -6.99
C GLY A 38 8.14 -8.08 -8.21
N ALA A 39 8.63 -6.83 -8.13
CA ALA A 39 9.37 -6.21 -9.23
C ALA A 39 10.69 -6.93 -9.56
N LEU A 40 11.39 -7.48 -8.56
CA LEU A 40 12.60 -8.29 -8.79
C LEU A 40 12.26 -9.64 -9.43
N GLU A 41 11.16 -10.28 -9.02
CA GLU A 41 10.67 -11.50 -9.67
C GLU A 41 10.36 -11.24 -11.15
N ALA A 42 9.67 -10.14 -11.44
CA ALA A 42 9.37 -9.72 -12.81
C ALA A 42 10.65 -9.42 -13.62
N ALA A 43 11.64 -8.76 -13.02
CA ALA A 43 12.91 -8.46 -13.65
C ALA A 43 13.69 -9.73 -14.00
N VAL A 44 13.73 -10.71 -13.10
CA VAL A 44 14.35 -12.03 -13.36
C VAL A 44 13.62 -12.75 -14.48
N ALA A 45 12.29 -12.77 -14.47
CA ALA A 45 11.49 -13.40 -15.51
C ALA A 45 11.67 -12.76 -16.90
N ALA A 46 11.96 -11.46 -16.94
CA ALA A 46 12.26 -10.70 -18.16
C ALA A 46 13.73 -10.81 -18.62
N GLY A 47 14.62 -11.43 -17.83
CA GLY A 47 16.06 -11.43 -18.09
C GLY A 47 16.73 -10.04 -17.97
N CYS A 48 16.12 -9.13 -17.21
CA CYS A 48 16.57 -7.76 -17.01
C CYS A 48 17.76 -7.70 -16.04
N ASP A 49 18.66 -6.74 -16.25
CA ASP A 49 19.75 -6.47 -15.29
C ASP A 49 19.16 -6.12 -13.92
N PRO A 50 19.51 -6.84 -12.83
CA PRO A 50 19.04 -6.56 -11.49
C PRO A 50 19.42 -5.15 -10.98
N GLU A 51 20.37 -4.47 -11.60
CA GLU A 51 20.69 -3.06 -11.33
C GLU A 51 19.59 -2.09 -11.84
N ARG A 52 18.64 -2.57 -12.63
CA ARG A 52 17.51 -1.77 -13.14
C ARG A 52 16.40 -1.57 -12.11
N VAL A 53 16.29 -2.48 -11.13
CA VAL A 53 15.20 -2.50 -10.16
C VAL A 53 15.72 -2.39 -8.74
N VAL A 54 15.11 -1.51 -7.95
CA VAL A 54 15.36 -1.33 -6.51
C VAL A 54 14.03 -1.51 -5.78
N VAL A 55 13.97 -2.51 -4.90
CA VAL A 55 12.76 -2.86 -4.17
C VAL A 55 12.91 -2.48 -2.69
N PHE A 56 11.85 -1.92 -2.13
CA PHE A 56 11.79 -1.52 -0.72
C PHE A 56 10.71 -2.31 0.00
N HIS A 57 11.06 -2.91 1.13
CA HIS A 57 10.14 -3.61 2.02
C HIS A 57 10.20 -3.03 3.43
N SER A 58 9.11 -3.19 4.19
CA SER A 58 9.00 -2.67 5.56
C SER A 58 8.24 -3.63 6.47
N LEU A 59 8.66 -3.71 7.74
CA LEU A 59 7.89 -4.39 8.79
C LEU A 59 6.62 -3.64 9.18
N SER A 60 6.47 -2.38 8.74
CA SER A 60 5.35 -1.51 9.13
C SER A 60 3.98 -2.11 8.79
N LYS A 61 3.85 -2.72 7.61
CA LYS A 61 2.57 -3.27 7.10
C LYS A 61 2.55 -4.78 7.17
N ARG A 62 3.63 -5.43 6.69
CA ARG A 62 3.79 -6.88 6.72
C ARG A 62 3.56 -7.45 8.13
N SER A 63 4.18 -6.84 9.13
CA SER A 63 4.22 -7.33 10.52
C SER A 63 3.47 -6.44 11.51
N ASN A 64 2.72 -5.46 11.03
CA ASN A 64 2.00 -4.48 11.85
C ASN A 64 2.90 -3.79 12.91
N LEU A 65 4.17 -3.53 12.57
CA LEU A 65 5.19 -2.95 13.43
C LEU A 65 5.72 -1.60 12.91
N PRO A 66 4.86 -0.60 12.65
CA PRO A 66 5.30 0.68 12.11
C PRO A 66 6.24 1.45 13.05
N GLY A 67 6.12 1.23 14.36
CA GLY A 67 6.94 1.88 15.39
C GLY A 67 8.41 1.45 15.39
N LEU A 68 8.75 0.28 14.88
CA LEU A 68 10.15 -0.19 14.80
C LEU A 68 10.99 0.60 13.79
N ARG A 69 10.37 1.29 12.84
CA ARG A 69 11.07 2.03 11.77
C ARG A 69 12.11 1.19 11.04
N SER A 70 11.77 -0.06 10.72
CA SER A 70 12.65 -1.03 10.11
C SER A 70 12.10 -1.55 8.78
N GLY A 71 13.01 -1.77 7.85
CA GLY A 71 12.78 -2.32 6.51
C GLY A 71 14.11 -2.68 5.86
N PHE A 72 14.04 -3.16 4.63
CA PHE A 72 15.23 -3.42 3.83
C PHE A 72 15.05 -2.96 2.39
N VAL A 73 16.16 -2.86 1.68
CA VAL A 73 16.23 -2.63 0.24
C VAL A 73 16.93 -3.81 -0.43
N ALA A 74 16.42 -4.21 -1.58
CA ALA A 74 17.01 -5.25 -2.42
C ALA A 74 17.19 -4.74 -3.86
N SER A 75 18.36 -5.05 -4.45
CA SER A 75 18.73 -4.66 -5.83
C SER A 75 20.03 -5.36 -6.23
N GLY A 76 20.54 -5.06 -7.41
CA GLY A 76 21.88 -5.45 -7.82
C GLY A 76 22.99 -4.86 -6.94
N PRO A 77 24.20 -5.48 -6.96
CA PRO A 77 25.29 -5.14 -6.02
C PRO A 77 25.82 -3.71 -6.14
N LYS A 78 25.77 -3.09 -7.33
CA LYS A 78 26.18 -1.70 -7.52
C LYS A 78 25.23 -0.73 -6.81
N ASN A 79 23.93 -0.89 -7.02
CA ASN A 79 22.92 -0.09 -6.32
C ASN A 79 23.03 -0.25 -4.80
N ILE A 80 23.19 -1.47 -4.32
CA ILE A 80 23.33 -1.73 -2.88
C ILE A 80 24.58 -1.05 -2.31
N LYS A 81 25.70 -1.06 -3.03
CA LYS A 81 26.91 -0.34 -2.62
C LYS A 81 26.68 1.17 -2.50
N GLU A 82 26.00 1.78 -3.48
CA GLU A 82 25.68 3.22 -3.46
C GLU A 82 24.71 3.56 -2.34
N ILE A 83 23.64 2.78 -2.15
CA ILE A 83 22.67 2.98 -1.08
C ILE A 83 23.33 2.84 0.29
N ARG A 84 24.20 1.83 0.49
CA ARG A 84 24.97 1.69 1.74
C ARG A 84 25.84 2.91 2.02
N GLN A 85 26.54 3.41 1.00
CA GLN A 85 27.37 4.60 1.13
C GLN A 85 26.53 5.84 1.49
N LEU A 86 25.41 6.04 0.83
CA LEU A 86 24.47 7.10 1.16
C LEU A 86 23.96 6.98 2.60
N ARG A 87 23.53 5.78 3.01
CA ARG A 87 22.99 5.52 4.35
C ARG A 87 24.02 5.62 5.47
N ALA A 88 25.30 5.50 5.16
CA ALA A 88 26.37 5.71 6.15
C ALA A 88 26.44 7.16 6.64
N TYR A 89 25.96 8.12 5.85
CA TYR A 89 26.04 9.55 6.15
C TYR A 89 24.67 10.25 6.22
N ALA A 90 23.69 9.74 5.49
CA ALA A 90 22.35 10.34 5.40
C ALA A 90 21.35 9.61 6.32
N GLY A 91 21.04 10.23 7.45
CA GLY A 91 20.09 9.74 8.43
C GLY A 91 20.67 8.71 9.41
N ALA A 92 19.98 8.51 10.52
CA ALA A 92 20.39 7.56 11.55
C ALA A 92 20.30 6.11 11.07
N PRO A 93 21.29 5.25 11.36
CA PRO A 93 21.18 3.82 11.15
C PRO A 93 20.13 3.20 12.10
N VAL A 94 19.56 2.07 11.69
CA VAL A 94 18.69 1.30 12.58
C VAL A 94 19.53 0.77 13.74
N ALA A 95 19.13 1.01 14.98
CA ALA A 95 19.85 0.59 16.17
C ALA A 95 19.99 -0.95 16.22
N MET A 96 21.13 -1.46 16.73
CA MET A 96 21.41 -2.90 16.78
C MET A 96 20.30 -3.75 17.43
N PRO A 97 19.70 -3.35 18.56
CA PRO A 97 18.59 -4.11 19.14
C PRO A 97 17.41 -4.24 18.16
N ILE A 98 17.07 -3.16 17.44
CA ILE A 98 15.99 -3.18 16.44
C ILE A 98 16.36 -4.07 15.26
N GLN A 99 17.61 -4.10 14.81
CA GLN A 99 18.06 -5.00 13.76
C GLN A 99 17.89 -6.47 14.17
N ARG A 100 18.24 -6.84 15.41
CA ARG A 100 18.06 -8.20 15.94
C ARG A 100 16.60 -8.61 16.04
N VAL A 101 15.74 -7.70 16.49
CA VAL A 101 14.29 -7.94 16.49
C VAL A 101 13.78 -8.10 15.06
N SER A 102 14.22 -7.23 14.15
CA SER A 102 13.82 -7.30 12.74
C SER A 102 14.21 -8.62 12.08
N GLU A 103 15.44 -9.11 12.32
CA GLU A 103 15.92 -10.42 11.84
C GLU A 103 14.95 -11.54 12.26
N ARG A 104 14.55 -11.55 13.54
CA ARG A 104 13.59 -12.54 14.06
C ARG A 104 12.21 -12.40 13.41
N VAL A 105 11.72 -11.17 13.27
CA VAL A 105 10.39 -10.89 12.69
C VAL A 105 10.34 -11.26 11.19
N TRP A 106 11.42 -10.99 10.45
CA TRP A 106 11.52 -11.39 9.04
C TRP A 106 11.57 -12.90 8.84
N SER A 107 11.99 -13.67 9.85
CA SER A 107 12.05 -15.13 9.82
C SER A 107 10.76 -15.81 10.30
N ASP A 108 9.77 -15.05 10.72
CA ASP A 108 8.50 -15.54 11.24
C ASP A 108 7.37 -15.19 10.27
N GLU A 109 6.69 -16.20 9.73
CA GLU A 109 5.57 -16.04 8.79
C GLU A 109 4.20 -16.22 9.45
N ASP A 110 4.12 -16.85 10.62
CA ASP A 110 2.83 -17.16 11.26
C ASP A 110 2.02 -15.89 11.56
N HIS A 111 2.68 -14.86 12.10
CA HIS A 111 2.02 -13.57 12.36
C HIS A 111 1.62 -12.83 11.07
N VAL A 112 2.34 -13.05 9.96
CA VAL A 112 2.02 -12.45 8.65
C VAL A 112 0.74 -13.04 8.09
N VAL A 113 0.61 -14.37 8.17
CA VAL A 113 -0.61 -15.09 7.76
C VAL A 113 -1.81 -14.63 8.60
N ALA A 114 -1.63 -14.54 9.92
CA ALA A 114 -2.67 -14.06 10.83
C ALA A 114 -3.08 -12.61 10.55
N ASN A 115 -2.10 -11.72 10.30
CA ASN A 115 -2.35 -10.33 9.95
C ASN A 115 -3.11 -10.20 8.62
N ARG A 116 -2.74 -10.99 7.61
CA ARG A 116 -3.43 -11.03 6.32
C ARG A 116 -4.89 -11.48 6.47
N ALA A 117 -5.13 -12.57 7.20
CA ALA A 117 -6.48 -13.07 7.46
C ALA A 117 -7.37 -12.01 8.13
N MET A 118 -6.83 -11.27 9.09
CA MET A 118 -7.56 -10.18 9.74
C MET A 118 -7.97 -9.06 8.76
N TYR A 119 -7.14 -8.75 7.75
CA TYR A 119 -7.50 -7.78 6.72
C TYR A 119 -8.46 -8.36 5.69
N GLN A 120 -8.36 -9.65 5.36
CA GLN A 120 -9.34 -10.33 4.50
C GLN A 120 -10.74 -10.25 5.09
N ASP A 121 -10.90 -10.54 6.38
CA ASP A 121 -12.18 -10.37 7.10
C ASP A 121 -12.74 -8.95 6.96
N LYS A 122 -11.90 -7.92 7.06
CA LYS A 122 -12.34 -6.53 6.94
C LYS A 122 -12.73 -6.14 5.52
N PHE A 123 -12.11 -6.73 4.52
CA PHE A 123 -12.55 -6.58 3.12
C PHE A 123 -13.90 -7.23 2.89
N ASP A 124 -14.13 -8.42 3.43
CA ASP A 124 -15.41 -9.12 3.33
C ASP A 124 -16.54 -8.32 4.01
N ASP A 125 -16.26 -7.74 5.18
CA ASP A 125 -17.16 -6.80 5.87
C ASP A 125 -17.46 -5.57 5.00
N ALA A 126 -16.45 -4.99 4.36
CA ALA A 126 -16.63 -3.83 3.48
C ALA A 126 -17.46 -4.18 2.24
N ASP A 127 -17.19 -5.32 1.61
CA ASP A 127 -17.94 -5.81 0.45
C ASP A 127 -19.43 -6.02 0.80
N ALA A 128 -19.72 -6.58 1.97
CA ALA A 128 -21.08 -6.76 2.45
C ALA A 128 -21.78 -5.42 2.74
N ILE A 129 -21.08 -4.47 3.37
CA ILE A 129 -21.63 -3.15 3.72
C ILE A 129 -21.91 -2.31 2.48
N PHE A 130 -21.02 -2.32 1.49
CA PHE A 130 -21.16 -1.57 0.25
C PHE A 130 -21.87 -2.35 -0.88
N ALA A 131 -22.42 -3.53 -0.57
CA ALA A 131 -23.22 -4.28 -1.54
C ALA A 131 -24.37 -3.42 -2.05
N GLY A 132 -24.49 -3.29 -3.37
CA GLY A 132 -25.50 -2.44 -4.01
C GLY A 132 -25.07 -0.98 -4.24
N VAL A 133 -23.92 -0.53 -3.76
CA VAL A 133 -23.32 0.74 -4.14
C VAL A 133 -22.61 0.56 -5.49
N ASN A 134 -23.22 1.01 -6.57
CA ASN A 134 -22.79 0.73 -7.95
C ASN A 134 -21.36 1.20 -8.28
N SER A 135 -20.85 2.18 -7.55
CA SER A 135 -19.50 2.74 -7.74
C SER A 135 -18.44 2.12 -6.83
N TYR A 136 -18.82 1.21 -5.93
CA TYR A 136 -17.88 0.52 -5.06
C TYR A 136 -17.08 -0.54 -5.84
N THR A 137 -15.78 -0.56 -5.61
CA THR A 137 -14.89 -1.61 -6.12
C THR A 137 -14.09 -2.18 -4.96
N SER A 138 -14.19 -3.49 -4.77
CA SER A 138 -13.42 -4.20 -3.76
C SER A 138 -11.93 -4.18 -4.10
N PRO A 139 -11.04 -3.80 -3.17
CA PRO A 139 -9.61 -3.77 -3.44
C PRO A 139 -9.01 -5.18 -3.47
N GLU A 140 -8.01 -5.39 -4.32
CA GLU A 140 -7.27 -6.65 -4.43
C GLU A 140 -6.21 -6.80 -3.32
N ALA A 141 -5.69 -5.69 -2.79
CA ALA A 141 -4.60 -5.66 -1.81
C ALA A 141 -4.53 -4.34 -1.06
N GLY A 142 -3.63 -4.26 -0.07
CA GLY A 142 -3.50 -3.13 0.84
C GLY A 142 -4.48 -3.20 1.98
N PHE A 143 -4.83 -2.06 2.58
CA PHE A 143 -5.86 -1.96 3.63
C PHE A 143 -6.65 -0.65 3.52
N PHE A 144 -6.79 -0.14 2.30
CA PHE A 144 -7.54 1.06 2.03
C PHE A 144 -8.71 0.76 1.10
N LEU A 145 -9.85 1.40 1.38
CA LEU A 145 -10.89 1.60 0.39
C LEU A 145 -10.66 2.94 -0.29
N TRP A 146 -10.86 2.98 -1.59
CA TRP A 146 -10.86 4.17 -2.41
C TRP A 146 -12.29 4.36 -2.92
N LEU A 147 -13.06 5.16 -2.19
CA LEU A 147 -14.49 5.29 -2.38
C LEU A 147 -14.81 6.51 -3.25
N PRO A 148 -15.51 6.34 -4.38
CA PRO A 148 -15.90 7.44 -5.25
C PRO A 148 -17.00 8.28 -4.62
N VAL A 149 -16.83 9.60 -4.69
CA VAL A 149 -17.78 10.62 -4.23
C VAL A 149 -17.80 11.78 -5.23
N GLU A 150 -18.73 12.69 -5.10
CA GLU A 150 -18.79 13.88 -5.98
C GLU A 150 -17.61 14.84 -5.69
N ASP A 151 -17.35 15.12 -4.42
CA ASP A 151 -16.25 15.96 -3.94
C ASP A 151 -15.67 15.36 -2.66
N GLY A 152 -14.38 14.98 -2.69
CA GLY A 152 -13.71 14.30 -1.58
C GLY A 152 -13.58 15.17 -0.32
N GLU A 153 -13.35 16.47 -0.45
CA GLU A 153 -13.24 17.38 0.69
C GLU A 153 -14.59 17.61 1.36
N GLN A 154 -15.63 17.88 0.58
CA GLN A 154 -16.99 18.05 1.10
C GLN A 154 -17.52 16.78 1.74
N ALA A 155 -17.28 15.62 1.13
CA ALA A 155 -17.65 14.32 1.70
C ALA A 155 -16.95 14.04 3.02
N ALA A 156 -15.65 14.31 3.11
CA ALA A 156 -14.88 14.13 4.34
C ALA A 156 -15.36 15.08 5.46
N LEU A 157 -15.67 16.33 5.13
CA LEU A 157 -16.18 17.32 6.07
C LEU A 157 -17.58 16.93 6.57
N LYS A 158 -18.47 16.52 5.68
CA LYS A 158 -19.81 16.04 6.00
C LYS A 158 -19.76 14.84 6.96
N LEU A 159 -18.97 13.83 6.61
CA LEU A 159 -18.77 12.66 7.48
C LEU A 159 -18.29 13.03 8.87
N TRP A 160 -17.31 13.92 8.95
CA TRP A 160 -16.81 14.39 10.24
C TRP A 160 -17.88 15.09 11.07
N GLN A 161 -18.62 15.99 10.46
CA GLN A 161 -19.65 16.79 11.15
C GLN A 161 -20.86 15.96 11.60
N GLU A 162 -21.33 15.05 10.75
CA GLU A 162 -22.56 14.31 11.01
C GLU A 162 -22.35 13.01 11.79
N THR A 163 -21.17 12.38 11.63
CA THR A 163 -20.93 11.03 12.17
C THR A 163 -19.67 10.90 13.05
N GLY A 164 -18.77 11.87 13.00
CA GLY A 164 -17.46 11.82 13.64
C GLY A 164 -16.46 10.90 12.93
N VAL A 165 -16.80 10.28 11.79
CA VAL A 165 -15.91 9.44 11.02
C VAL A 165 -14.87 10.29 10.26
N ARG A 166 -13.59 9.93 10.39
CA ARG A 166 -12.48 10.61 9.72
C ARG A 166 -12.01 9.80 8.52
N VAL A 167 -12.03 10.44 7.36
CA VAL A 167 -11.50 9.91 6.11
C VAL A 167 -10.52 10.91 5.49
N LEU A 168 -9.73 10.48 4.54
CA LEU A 168 -8.80 11.38 3.86
C LEU A 168 -9.34 11.71 2.46
N PRO A 169 -9.53 13.01 2.10
CA PRO A 169 -9.83 13.40 0.74
C PRO A 169 -8.78 12.90 -0.25
N GLY A 170 -9.21 12.37 -1.37
CA GLY A 170 -8.31 11.82 -2.37
C GLY A 170 -7.40 12.88 -3.01
N ALA A 171 -7.89 14.11 -3.14
CA ALA A 171 -7.11 15.25 -3.62
C ALA A 171 -5.82 15.51 -2.82
N TYR A 172 -5.77 15.12 -1.53
CA TYR A 172 -4.56 15.26 -0.70
C TYR A 172 -3.50 14.20 -0.99
N LEU A 173 -3.84 13.22 -1.81
CA LEU A 173 -2.97 12.10 -2.20
C LEU A 173 -2.65 12.09 -3.69
N SER A 174 -3.25 12.99 -4.46
CA SER A 174 -3.04 13.15 -5.88
C SER A 174 -2.31 14.44 -6.20
N ARG A 175 -1.88 14.54 -7.44
CA ARG A 175 -1.30 15.77 -7.98
C ARG A 175 -2.13 16.19 -9.18
N PRO A 176 -2.69 17.39 -9.18
CA PRO A 176 -3.42 17.92 -10.33
C PRO A 176 -2.55 17.94 -11.58
N ASP A 177 -3.15 17.63 -12.72
CA ASP A 177 -2.56 17.73 -14.04
C ASP A 177 -3.50 18.56 -14.97
N PRO A 178 -3.14 18.81 -16.25
CA PRO A 178 -4.01 19.56 -17.16
C PRO A 178 -5.40 18.95 -17.41
N ALA A 179 -5.60 17.66 -17.10
CA ALA A 179 -6.90 16.99 -17.22
C ALA A 179 -7.74 17.12 -15.95
N GLY A 180 -7.16 17.62 -14.85
CA GLY A 180 -7.82 17.82 -13.56
C GLY A 180 -7.09 17.14 -12.41
N ASP A 181 -7.75 17.01 -11.26
CA ASP A 181 -7.24 16.30 -10.10
C ASP A 181 -7.87 14.91 -10.03
N PRO A 182 -7.10 13.82 -10.29
CA PRO A 182 -7.63 12.45 -10.31
C PRO A 182 -8.14 11.96 -8.95
N GLY A 183 -7.75 12.61 -7.85
CA GLY A 183 -8.17 12.27 -6.51
C GLY A 183 -9.39 13.04 -6.01
N SER A 184 -9.81 14.13 -6.68
CA SER A 184 -10.85 15.04 -6.16
C SER A 184 -12.19 14.34 -5.95
N GLY A 185 -12.55 13.38 -6.81
CA GLY A 185 -13.79 12.59 -6.72
C GLY A 185 -13.71 11.36 -5.82
N TYR A 186 -12.80 11.34 -4.84
CA TYR A 186 -12.59 10.18 -3.98
C TYR A 186 -12.32 10.54 -2.52
N ILE A 187 -12.66 9.60 -1.64
CA ILE A 187 -12.17 9.55 -0.25
C ILE A 187 -11.41 8.24 -0.02
N ARG A 188 -10.32 8.31 0.76
CA ARG A 188 -9.58 7.13 1.21
C ARG A 188 -9.99 6.76 2.63
N VAL A 189 -10.39 5.49 2.83
CA VAL A 189 -10.74 4.92 4.13
C VAL A 189 -9.69 3.87 4.50
N ALA A 190 -9.10 3.98 5.70
CA ALA A 190 -8.14 3.00 6.20
C ALA A 190 -8.83 1.97 7.10
N LEU A 191 -8.68 0.68 6.80
CA LEU A 191 -9.28 -0.44 7.55
C LEU A 191 -8.43 -0.85 8.77
N VAL A 192 -7.83 0.11 9.48
CA VAL A 192 -6.85 -0.16 10.55
C VAL A 192 -7.44 -0.25 11.95
N ALA A 193 -8.63 0.27 12.17
CA ALA A 193 -9.33 0.19 13.46
C ALA A 193 -9.72 -1.26 13.82
N PRO A 194 -10.06 -1.59 15.07
CA PRO A 194 -10.67 -2.87 15.42
C PRO A 194 -11.86 -3.21 14.55
N LYS A 195 -12.19 -4.51 14.41
CA LYS A 195 -13.20 -4.98 13.45
C LYS A 195 -14.56 -4.32 13.65
N ASP A 196 -15.04 -4.25 14.87
CA ASP A 196 -16.33 -3.64 15.25
C ASP A 196 -16.38 -2.13 14.97
N GLU A 197 -15.31 -1.41 15.26
CA GLU A 197 -15.19 0.01 14.92
C GLU A 197 -15.13 0.21 13.39
N THR A 198 -14.42 -0.65 12.69
CA THR A 198 -14.35 -0.62 11.21
C THR A 198 -15.74 -0.82 10.61
N GLN A 199 -16.46 -1.87 11.02
CA GLN A 199 -17.82 -2.14 10.54
C GLN A 199 -18.77 -0.96 10.81
N ARG A 200 -18.74 -0.40 12.03
CA ARG A 200 -19.55 0.76 12.40
C ARG A 200 -19.20 1.97 11.54
N GLY A 201 -17.91 2.27 11.37
CA GLY A 201 -17.44 3.39 10.55
C GLY A 201 -17.85 3.25 9.08
N LEU A 202 -17.70 2.06 8.49
CA LEU A 202 -18.10 1.79 7.11
C LEU A 202 -19.63 1.92 6.91
N THR A 203 -20.41 1.44 7.87
CA THR A 203 -21.87 1.60 7.85
C THR A 203 -22.27 3.08 7.85
N LEU A 204 -21.66 3.88 8.74
CA LEU A 204 -21.90 5.32 8.80
C LEU A 204 -21.49 6.04 7.50
N ILE A 205 -20.39 5.62 6.88
CA ILE A 205 -19.97 6.17 5.57
C ILE A 205 -21.02 5.86 4.50
N ARG A 206 -21.47 4.61 4.41
CA ARG A 206 -22.50 4.20 3.43
C ARG A 206 -23.79 5.02 3.63
N ASP A 207 -24.28 5.06 4.85
CA ASP A 207 -25.56 5.70 5.16
C ASP A 207 -25.54 7.23 4.96
N CYS A 208 -24.38 7.86 5.17
CA CYS A 208 -24.21 9.30 5.01
C CYS A 208 -23.99 9.74 3.54
N LEU A 209 -23.31 8.91 2.74
CA LEU A 209 -22.84 9.33 1.40
C LEU A 209 -23.51 8.61 0.23
N TYR A 210 -24.15 7.44 0.45
CA TYR A 210 -24.64 6.59 -0.64
C TYR A 210 -26.12 6.17 -0.52
N THR A 211 -26.88 6.78 0.40
CA THR A 211 -28.33 6.58 0.55
C THR A 211 -29.15 7.75 0.04
#